data_028913024e17281ad8bc498dcc87179d
#
_entry.id   028913024e17281ad8bc498dcc87179d
#
_cell.length_a   1.000
_cell.length_b   1.000
_cell.length_c   1.000
_cell.angle_alpha   90.00
_cell.angle_beta   90.00
_cell.angle_gamma   90.00
#
_symmetry.space_group_name_H-M   'P 1'
#
loop_
_entity.id
_entity.type
_entity.pdbx_description
1 polymer ?
#
loop_
_entity_poly.entity_id
_entity_poly.type
_entity_poly.pdbx_seq_one_letter_code
_entity_poly.pdbx_strand_id
1 'polypeptide(L)'
;MSAATQLNLSVPTHIAPLRAKVLNFIEQRIYPQEKQLLDGTPTERRQRLKGLMAEAKAQGLWALGHPAELGGGGLPFMDYVFINEVVGRSEVATAALGTHSLQDSIMLHRYASEEWRDRYLKPLVDGEVFPSFGMTEPAVADRKSVV
;
A
#
# COMPACT_ATOMS: atom_id res chain seq x y z
N MET A 1 -38.93 -17.57 -4.06
CA MET A 1 -38.41 -16.25 -4.50
C MET A 1 -37.22 -15.94 -3.58
N SER A 2 -36.00 -16.03 -4.10
CA SER A 2 -34.79 -15.72 -3.31
C SER A 2 -34.75 -14.20 -3.10
N ALA A 3 -34.73 -13.76 -1.84
CA ALA A 3 -34.45 -12.37 -1.52
C ALA A 3 -33.04 -12.06 -2.01
N ALA A 4 -32.90 -11.18 -2.97
CA ALA A 4 -31.60 -10.70 -3.39
C ALA A 4 -30.93 -10.08 -2.17
N THR A 5 -29.83 -10.67 -1.70
CA THR A 5 -29.03 -10.12 -0.62
C THR A 5 -28.47 -8.79 -1.10
N GLN A 6 -29.03 -7.70 -0.61
CA GLN A 6 -28.55 -6.36 -0.98
C GLN A 6 -27.16 -6.16 -0.39
N LEU A 7 -26.17 -6.00 -1.25
CA LEU A 7 -24.79 -5.76 -0.83
C LEU A 7 -24.71 -4.38 -0.14
N ASN A 8 -24.37 -4.37 1.13
CA ASN A 8 -24.15 -3.13 1.87
C ASN A 8 -22.68 -2.69 1.72
N LEU A 9 -22.46 -1.61 0.97
CA LEU A 9 -21.15 -1.00 0.74
C LEU A 9 -20.85 0.20 1.66
N SER A 10 -21.68 0.41 2.67
CA SER A 10 -21.42 1.48 3.66
C SER A 10 -20.17 1.13 4.50
N VAL A 11 -19.43 2.18 4.86
CA VAL A 11 -18.24 2.03 5.70
C VAL A 11 -18.66 1.49 7.08
N PRO A 12 -18.13 0.34 7.53
CA PRO A 12 -18.43 -0.19 8.85
C PRO A 12 -18.08 0.81 9.96
N THR A 13 -18.89 0.89 10.99
CA THR A 13 -18.73 1.85 12.09
C THR A 13 -17.42 1.68 12.84
N HIS A 14 -16.91 0.46 12.96
CA HIS A 14 -15.65 0.17 13.66
C HIS A 14 -14.43 0.65 12.88
N ILE A 15 -14.48 0.71 11.53
CA ILE A 15 -13.36 1.15 10.70
C ILE A 15 -13.44 2.64 10.35
N ALA A 16 -14.61 3.26 10.47
CA ALA A 16 -14.84 4.65 10.09
C ALA A 16 -13.87 5.65 10.75
N PRO A 17 -13.53 5.54 12.06
CA PRO A 17 -12.57 6.46 12.67
C PRO A 17 -11.16 6.35 12.09
N LEU A 18 -10.68 5.12 11.82
CA LEU A 18 -9.37 4.90 11.20
C LEU A 18 -9.35 5.42 9.76
N ARG A 19 -10.42 5.14 9.00
CA ARG A 19 -10.56 5.67 7.64
C ARG A 19 -10.53 7.20 7.61
N ALA A 20 -11.23 7.86 8.53
CA ALA A 20 -11.21 9.31 8.65
C ALA A 20 -9.79 9.84 8.99
N LYS A 21 -9.06 9.15 9.85
CA LYS A 21 -7.67 9.50 10.20
C LYS A 21 -6.73 9.38 8.99
N VAL A 22 -6.85 8.31 8.20
CA VAL A 22 -6.09 8.13 6.95
C VAL A 22 -6.43 9.21 5.95
N LEU A 23 -7.72 9.49 5.72
CA LEU A 23 -8.16 10.55 4.82
C LEU A 23 -7.62 11.90 5.23
N ASN A 24 -7.73 12.26 6.51
CA ASN A 24 -7.17 13.51 7.04
C ASN A 24 -5.66 13.61 6.83
N PHE A 25 -4.91 12.52 7.02
CA PHE A 25 -3.47 12.51 6.73
C PHE A 25 -3.20 12.80 5.24
N ILE A 26 -3.96 12.19 4.34
CA ILE A 26 -3.82 12.42 2.90
C ILE A 26 -4.13 13.89 2.57
N GLU A 27 -5.24 14.42 3.05
CA GLU A 27 -5.69 15.80 2.77
C GLU A 27 -4.74 16.86 3.35
N GLN A 28 -4.24 16.65 4.56
CA GLN A 28 -3.43 17.64 5.26
C GLN A 28 -1.93 17.52 4.97
N ARG A 29 -1.43 16.32 4.66
CA ARG A 29 0.01 16.09 4.53
C ARG A 29 0.45 15.74 3.11
N ILE A 30 -0.36 15.01 2.35
CA ILE A 30 0.01 14.53 1.02
C ILE A 30 -0.41 15.51 -0.06
N TYR A 31 -1.68 15.82 -0.17
CA TYR A 31 -2.23 16.71 -1.22
C TYR A 31 -1.50 18.05 -1.36
N PRO A 32 -1.15 18.77 -0.27
CA PRO A 32 -0.47 20.06 -0.41
C PRO A 32 0.90 20.00 -1.10
N GLN A 33 1.55 18.83 -1.10
CA GLN A 33 2.87 18.64 -1.69
C GLN A 33 2.90 17.60 -2.83
N GLU A 34 1.75 17.04 -3.20
CA GLU A 34 1.66 15.97 -4.22
C GLU A 34 2.22 16.41 -5.56
N LYS A 35 1.86 17.61 -6.03
CA LYS A 35 2.40 18.17 -7.26
C LYS A 35 3.93 18.27 -7.22
N GLN A 36 4.51 18.75 -6.12
CA GLN A 36 5.95 18.86 -5.95
C GLN A 36 6.65 17.49 -5.90
N LEU A 37 5.95 16.48 -5.36
CA LEU A 37 6.44 15.10 -5.34
C LEU A 37 6.43 14.47 -6.73
N LEU A 38 5.43 14.77 -7.56
CA LEU A 38 5.31 14.23 -8.92
C LEU A 38 6.29 14.94 -9.89
N ASP A 39 6.43 16.25 -9.79
CA ASP A 39 7.25 17.07 -10.71
C ASP A 39 8.71 17.19 -10.27
N GLY A 40 9.05 16.83 -9.02
CA GLY A 40 10.38 16.99 -8.45
C GLY A 40 11.44 16.03 -9.00
N THR A 41 12.69 16.36 -8.76
CA THR A 41 13.81 15.46 -9.07
C THR A 41 13.71 14.16 -8.25
N PRO A 42 14.31 13.05 -8.72
CA PRO A 42 14.30 11.78 -7.98
C PRO A 42 14.82 11.91 -6.54
N THR A 43 15.80 12.76 -6.29
CA THR A 43 16.39 12.98 -4.96
C THR A 43 15.43 13.74 -4.04
N GLU A 44 14.82 14.83 -4.50
CA GLU A 44 13.85 15.61 -3.75
C GLU A 44 12.61 14.79 -3.45
N ARG A 45 12.11 14.06 -4.43
CA ARG A 45 10.98 13.15 -4.28
C ARG A 45 11.24 12.11 -3.19
N ARG A 46 12.40 11.45 -3.23
CA ARG A 46 12.78 10.44 -2.23
C ARG A 46 12.87 11.03 -0.82
N GLN A 47 13.45 12.23 -0.68
CA GLN A 47 13.58 12.88 0.62
C GLN A 47 12.23 13.26 1.22
N ARG A 48 11.35 13.88 0.42
CA ARG A 48 9.98 14.23 0.86
C ARG A 48 9.15 13.01 1.21
N LEU A 49 9.21 11.98 0.37
CA LEU A 49 8.50 10.73 0.60
C LEU A 49 8.94 10.07 1.91
N LYS A 50 10.24 10.02 2.20
CA LYS A 50 10.74 9.52 3.49
C LYS A 50 10.18 10.28 4.69
N GLY A 51 10.02 11.58 4.58
CA GLY A 51 9.36 12.40 5.61
C GLY A 51 7.91 11.97 5.85
N LEU A 52 7.13 11.85 4.78
CA LEU A 52 5.73 11.39 4.87
C LEU A 52 5.61 9.97 5.43
N MET A 53 6.48 9.06 5.02
CA MET A 53 6.53 7.70 5.55
C MET A 53 6.82 7.68 7.05
N ALA A 54 7.77 8.50 7.51
CA ALA A 54 8.09 8.63 8.93
C ALA A 54 6.91 9.19 9.74
N GLU A 55 6.21 10.19 9.21
CA GLU A 55 4.99 10.74 9.83
C GLU A 55 3.87 9.70 9.89
N ALA A 56 3.65 8.95 8.81
CA ALA A 56 2.65 7.88 8.77
C ALA A 56 2.93 6.79 9.80
N LYS A 57 4.20 6.38 9.92
CA LYS A 57 4.64 5.43 10.95
C LYS A 57 4.40 5.94 12.37
N ALA A 58 4.79 7.18 12.64
CA ALA A 58 4.61 7.82 13.95
C ALA A 58 3.13 7.93 14.35
N GLN A 59 2.23 8.04 13.38
CA GLN A 59 0.79 8.09 13.60
C GLN A 59 0.09 6.72 13.58
N GLY A 60 0.82 5.63 13.38
CA GLY A 60 0.26 4.28 13.27
C GLY A 60 -0.60 4.07 12.02
N LEU A 61 -0.24 4.73 10.91
CA LEU A 61 -0.94 4.64 9.62
C LEU A 61 -0.16 3.85 8.57
N TRP A 62 1.00 3.32 8.95
CA TRP A 62 1.89 2.59 8.04
C TRP A 62 1.44 1.14 7.83
N ALA A 63 1.45 0.69 6.57
CA ALA A 63 1.29 -0.72 6.19
C ALA A 63 0.05 -1.40 6.82
N LEU A 64 -1.07 -0.68 6.91
CA LEU A 64 -2.26 -1.11 7.65
C LEU A 64 -2.82 -2.46 7.18
N GLY A 65 -2.72 -2.78 5.89
CA GLY A 65 -3.20 -4.04 5.31
C GLY A 65 -2.20 -5.19 5.40
N HIS A 66 -0.94 -4.93 5.79
CA HIS A 66 0.06 -5.98 5.91
C HIS A 66 -0.19 -6.81 7.17
N PRO A 67 0.11 -8.12 7.13
CA PRO A 67 0.03 -8.97 8.32
C PRO A 67 0.84 -8.42 9.50
N ALA A 68 0.28 -8.55 10.71
CA ALA A 68 0.93 -8.04 11.92
C ALA A 68 2.28 -8.70 12.18
N GLU A 69 2.41 -10.00 11.87
CA GLU A 69 3.66 -10.77 12.00
C GLU A 69 4.77 -10.26 11.08
N LEU A 70 4.43 -9.49 10.06
CA LEU A 70 5.39 -8.83 9.16
C LEU A 70 5.69 -7.39 9.57
N GLY A 71 5.14 -6.91 10.67
CA GLY A 71 5.29 -5.53 11.12
C GLY A 71 4.24 -4.57 10.55
N GLY A 72 3.18 -5.08 9.94
CA GLY A 72 2.05 -4.31 9.44
C GLY A 72 0.95 -4.06 10.46
N GLY A 73 -0.11 -3.38 10.03
CA GLY A 73 -1.26 -3.04 10.88
C GLY A 73 -2.22 -4.20 11.15
N GLY A 74 -2.12 -5.31 10.42
CA GLY A 74 -2.91 -6.52 10.64
C GLY A 74 -4.41 -6.36 10.39
N LEU A 75 -4.84 -5.35 9.63
CA LEU A 75 -6.27 -5.19 9.34
C LEU A 75 -6.80 -6.40 8.56
N PRO A 76 -7.99 -6.90 8.93
CA PRO A 76 -8.72 -7.84 8.09
C PRO A 76 -8.89 -7.27 6.68
N PHE A 77 -8.81 -8.13 5.66
CA PHE A 77 -8.84 -7.70 4.27
C PHE A 77 -10.07 -6.83 3.95
N MET A 78 -11.25 -7.20 4.43
CA MET A 78 -12.48 -6.44 4.17
C MET A 78 -12.49 -5.07 4.84
N ASP A 79 -11.86 -4.91 6.00
CA ASP A 79 -11.69 -3.61 6.65
C ASP A 79 -10.66 -2.76 5.91
N TYR A 80 -9.58 -3.40 5.46
CA TYR A 80 -8.55 -2.74 4.67
C TYR A 80 -9.07 -2.19 3.32
N VAL A 81 -10.05 -2.84 2.69
CA VAL A 81 -10.67 -2.35 1.45
C VAL A 81 -11.19 -0.92 1.60
N PHE A 82 -11.84 -0.60 2.74
CA PHE A 82 -12.36 0.75 3.01
C PHE A 82 -11.24 1.78 3.27
N ILE A 83 -10.09 1.34 3.76
CA ILE A 83 -8.90 2.18 3.90
C ILE A 83 -8.26 2.40 2.52
N ASN A 84 -8.10 1.33 1.75
CA ASN A 84 -7.44 1.38 0.46
C ASN A 84 -8.20 2.24 -0.57
N GLU A 85 -9.52 2.36 -0.44
CA GLU A 85 -10.34 3.28 -1.25
C GLU A 85 -9.89 4.73 -1.09
N VAL A 86 -9.59 5.19 0.12
CA VAL A 86 -9.10 6.57 0.32
C VAL A 86 -7.62 6.72 -0.02
N VAL A 87 -6.82 5.68 0.19
CA VAL A 87 -5.40 5.67 -0.22
C VAL A 87 -5.27 5.78 -1.73
N GLY A 88 -6.10 5.05 -2.48
CA GLY A 88 -6.10 5.06 -3.95
C GLY A 88 -6.50 6.38 -4.60
N ARG A 89 -6.91 7.39 -3.83
CA ARG A 89 -7.21 8.74 -4.33
C ARG A 89 -5.96 9.57 -4.62
N SER A 90 -4.79 9.12 -4.20
CA SER A 90 -3.50 9.77 -4.40
C SER A 90 -2.45 8.76 -4.83
N GLU A 91 -1.73 9.06 -5.91
CA GLU A 91 -0.61 8.24 -6.38
C GLU A 91 0.53 8.18 -5.34
N VAL A 92 0.75 9.28 -4.63
CA VAL A 92 1.78 9.38 -3.59
C VAL A 92 1.37 8.64 -2.30
N ALA A 93 0.08 8.61 -1.98
CA ALA A 93 -0.40 8.00 -0.73
C ALA A 93 -0.09 6.50 -0.64
N THR A 94 -0.10 5.79 -1.75
CA THR A 94 0.23 4.36 -1.78
C THR A 94 1.66 4.09 -1.28
N ALA A 95 2.61 4.93 -1.67
CA ALA A 95 3.99 4.85 -1.21
C ALA A 95 4.16 5.42 0.22
N ALA A 96 3.54 6.57 0.52
CA ALA A 96 3.64 7.24 1.81
C ALA A 96 3.06 6.43 2.97
N LEU A 97 2.05 5.59 2.70
CA LEU A 97 1.38 4.73 3.69
C LEU A 97 1.83 3.26 3.61
N GLY A 98 2.79 2.93 2.76
CA GLY A 98 3.36 1.58 2.62
C GLY A 98 2.43 0.55 1.99
N THR A 99 1.36 0.96 1.32
CA THR A 99 0.37 0.01 0.79
C THR A 99 0.81 -0.66 -0.52
N HIS A 100 1.73 -0.04 -1.26
CA HIS A 100 2.21 -0.53 -2.55
C HIS A 100 2.96 -1.87 -2.47
N SER A 101 3.52 -2.22 -1.30
CA SER A 101 4.28 -3.46 -1.09
C SER A 101 3.44 -4.62 -0.52
N LEU A 102 2.14 -4.44 -0.33
CA LEU A 102 1.28 -5.45 0.31
C LEU A 102 1.31 -6.80 -0.41
N GLN A 103 1.07 -6.79 -1.71
CA GLN A 103 1.04 -8.02 -2.51
C GLN A 103 2.39 -8.74 -2.51
N ASP A 104 3.47 -8.01 -2.70
CA ASP A 104 4.82 -8.55 -2.77
C ASP A 104 5.28 -9.09 -1.43
N SER A 105 4.94 -8.43 -0.34
CA SER A 105 5.28 -8.89 1.01
C SER A 105 4.57 -10.20 1.35
N ILE A 106 3.29 -10.35 1.00
CA ILE A 106 2.54 -11.59 1.17
C ILE A 106 3.13 -12.70 0.31
N MET A 107 3.50 -12.40 -0.94
CA MET A 107 4.09 -13.36 -1.85
C MET A 107 5.45 -13.85 -1.33
N LEU A 108 6.34 -12.94 -0.94
CA LEU A 108 7.64 -13.29 -0.35
C LEU A 108 7.47 -14.10 0.94
N HIS A 109 6.56 -13.69 1.82
CA HIS A 109 6.31 -14.39 3.07
C HIS A 109 5.88 -15.84 2.86
N ARG A 110 5.01 -16.10 1.89
CA ARG A 110 4.43 -17.42 1.65
C ARG A 110 5.31 -18.35 0.82
N TYR A 111 6.02 -17.82 -0.17
CA TYR A 111 6.62 -18.63 -1.23
C TYR A 111 8.13 -18.46 -1.39
N ALA A 112 8.74 -17.42 -0.81
CA ALA A 112 10.18 -17.24 -0.92
C ALA A 112 10.96 -18.19 0.00
N SER A 113 12.21 -18.48 -0.37
CA SER A 113 13.16 -19.16 0.51
C SER A 113 13.44 -18.32 1.77
N GLU A 114 13.98 -18.96 2.82
CA GLU A 114 14.37 -18.26 4.05
C GLU A 114 15.36 -17.13 3.76
N GLU A 115 16.38 -17.39 2.95
CA GLU A 115 17.37 -16.40 2.51
C GLU A 115 16.73 -15.17 1.87
N TRP A 116 15.73 -15.37 0.99
CA TRP A 116 15.04 -14.27 0.33
C TRP A 116 14.13 -13.49 1.27
N ARG A 117 13.46 -14.16 2.20
CA ARG A 117 12.66 -13.51 3.24
C ARG A 117 13.53 -12.63 4.13
N ASP A 118 14.65 -13.16 4.61
CA ASP A 118 15.57 -12.42 5.49
C ASP A 118 16.16 -11.20 4.78
N ARG A 119 16.48 -11.36 3.50
CA ARG A 119 17.12 -10.31 2.73
C ARG A 119 16.17 -9.21 2.25
N TYR A 120 14.94 -9.55 1.86
CA TYR A 120 14.06 -8.62 1.15
C TYR A 120 12.75 -8.31 1.88
N LEU A 121 12.18 -9.24 2.64
CA LEU A 121 10.84 -9.06 3.19
C LEU A 121 10.77 -7.92 4.21
N LYS A 122 11.67 -7.90 5.18
CA LYS A 122 11.67 -6.83 6.19
C LYS A 122 11.96 -5.46 5.58
N PRO A 123 13.01 -5.25 4.76
CA PRO A 123 13.24 -3.96 4.10
C PRO A 123 12.07 -3.52 3.22
N LEU A 124 11.35 -4.46 2.60
CA LEU A 124 10.18 -4.18 1.77
C LEU A 124 9.01 -3.65 2.62
N VAL A 125 8.68 -4.35 3.72
CA VAL A 125 7.61 -3.92 4.63
C VAL A 125 7.95 -2.61 5.34
N ASP A 126 9.23 -2.42 5.68
CA ASP A 126 9.72 -1.17 6.27
C ASP A 126 9.78 0.00 5.28
N GLY A 127 9.60 -0.26 3.97
CA GLY A 127 9.64 0.78 2.94
C GLY A 127 11.05 1.29 2.64
N GLU A 128 12.08 0.51 2.95
CA GLU A 128 13.48 0.81 2.60
C GLU A 128 13.76 0.49 1.13
N VAL A 129 13.09 -0.54 0.60
CA VAL A 129 13.09 -0.93 -0.81
C VAL A 129 11.68 -0.88 -1.37
N PHE A 130 11.59 -0.67 -2.69
CA PHE A 130 10.32 -0.62 -3.42
C PHE A 130 10.24 -1.80 -4.38
N PRO A 131 9.10 -2.49 -4.46
CA PRO A 131 8.92 -3.57 -5.43
C PRO A 131 8.76 -3.02 -6.83
N SER A 132 9.15 -3.82 -7.81
CA SER A 132 8.82 -3.57 -9.20
C SER A 132 8.56 -4.89 -9.92
N PHE A 133 7.66 -4.88 -10.91
CA PHE A 133 7.28 -6.04 -11.67
C PHE A 133 7.93 -6.05 -13.04
N GLY A 134 8.77 -7.06 -13.30
CA GLY A 134 9.23 -7.37 -14.65
C GLY A 134 8.19 -8.23 -15.35
N MET A 135 7.15 -7.63 -15.92
CA MET A 135 6.02 -8.36 -16.50
C MET A 135 6.33 -9.00 -17.86
N THR A 136 7.23 -8.40 -18.61
CA THR A 136 7.55 -8.85 -19.97
C THR A 136 8.70 -9.85 -19.95
N GLU A 137 8.46 -11.05 -20.45
CA GLU A 137 9.47 -12.09 -20.61
C GLU A 137 9.90 -12.19 -22.08
N PRO A 138 11.20 -12.51 -22.36
CA PRO A 138 11.70 -12.61 -23.74
C PRO A 138 10.97 -13.65 -24.60
N ALA A 139 10.50 -14.75 -23.99
CA ALA A 139 9.85 -15.87 -24.68
C ALA A 139 8.33 -15.80 -24.64
N VAL A 140 7.76 -15.06 -23.70
CA VAL A 140 6.31 -14.92 -23.50
C VAL A 140 6.02 -13.46 -23.25
N ALA A 141 6.13 -12.67 -24.31
CA ALA A 141 5.74 -11.28 -24.25
C ALA A 141 4.23 -11.18 -24.26
N ASP A 142 3.66 -10.77 -23.16
CA ASP A 142 2.26 -10.37 -23.05
C ASP A 142 1.24 -11.42 -23.56
N ARG A 143 0.18 -11.62 -22.82
CA ARG A 143 -0.98 -12.49 -23.17
C ARG A 143 -1.58 -12.20 -24.54
N LYS A 144 -1.28 -11.07 -25.14
CA LYS A 144 -1.77 -10.68 -26.47
C LYS A 144 -0.92 -11.19 -27.61
N SER A 145 0.26 -11.74 -27.34
CA SER A 145 1.16 -12.29 -28.33
C SER A 145 0.97 -13.80 -28.56
N VAL A 146 0.05 -14.43 -27.83
CA VAL A 146 -0.29 -15.84 -27.97
C VAL A 146 -1.65 -15.94 -28.66
N VAL A 147 -1.69 -15.58 -29.92
CA VAL A 147 -2.77 -15.92 -30.86
C VAL A 147 -2.16 -16.50 -32.09
#